data_a95f2274cacd4709edfd616765de491d
#
_entry.id   a95f2274cacd4709edfd616765de491d
#
_cell.length_a   1.000
_cell.length_b   1.000
_cell.length_c   1.000
_cell.angle_alpha   90.00
_cell.angle_beta   90.00
_cell.angle_gamma   90.00
#
_symmetry.space_group_name_H-M   'P 1'
#
loop_
_entity.id
_entity.type
_entity.pdbx_description
1 polymer ?
#
loop_
_entity_poly.entity_id
_entity_poly.type
_entity_poly.pdbx_seq_one_letter_code
_entity_poly.pdbx_strand_id
1 'polypeptide(L)'
;MYDYLVVGAGLYGAVFAQEAKRAGKSVLVIDKRPHVAGNIYTEKIEGIHVHRYGAHIFHTNNKQVWEYITQFADFNRFTNSPVANYKGELYSMPFNMYTFNKMWGVVTPEQAQKKIEEQRAEIQGEPQNLEQQAISLVGRDIFEKLVKGYTEKQWGRDCKELPAFIIKRLPVRLTFDNNYFNALYQGIPIGGYTKLVEHLLEGIEVRLDTEYLADKSNWDAMARKVVYTGAIDAYFDFQLGNLEYRSVRFETEVLDIPNFQGNAAVNYTDRETPWTRIIEHKWFEFGKDEHGNELPKTVISREYASEWKPGDEPYYPVNDKKNSARYQAYQALAQRESHVIFGGRLGEYTYYDMDQVIAAALERSRQELA
;
A
#
# COMPACT_ATOMS: atom_id res chain seq x y z
N MET A 1 -21.35 6.80 27.77
CA MET A 1 -20.46 7.72 27.04
C MET A 1 -19.10 7.06 27.00
N TYR A 2 -18.52 6.86 25.81
CA TYR A 2 -17.19 6.30 25.63
C TYR A 2 -16.12 7.35 25.92
N ASP A 3 -14.90 6.93 26.25
CA ASP A 3 -13.75 7.82 26.29
C ASP A 3 -13.33 8.20 24.86
N TYR A 4 -13.34 7.20 23.95
CA TYR A 4 -12.99 7.40 22.55
C TYR A 4 -14.01 6.76 21.61
N LEU A 5 -14.37 7.50 20.55
CA LEU A 5 -14.98 6.99 19.33
C LEU A 5 -13.90 6.95 18.25
N VAL A 6 -13.62 5.78 17.73
CA VAL A 6 -12.67 5.59 16.62
C VAL A 6 -13.44 5.40 15.32
N VAL A 7 -13.28 6.33 14.39
CA VAL A 7 -13.91 6.31 13.07
C VAL A 7 -12.94 5.73 12.05
N GLY A 8 -13.21 4.52 11.63
CA GLY A 8 -12.39 3.69 10.75
C GLY A 8 -11.77 2.50 11.48
N ALA A 9 -12.19 1.29 11.10
CA ALA A 9 -11.70 0.01 11.62
C ALA A 9 -10.50 -0.53 10.82
N GLY A 10 -9.75 0.36 10.15
CA GLY A 10 -8.48 0.05 9.51
C GLY A 10 -7.34 -0.09 10.51
N LEU A 11 -6.13 -0.33 10.02
CA LEU A 11 -4.97 -0.62 10.87
C LEU A 11 -4.65 0.49 11.88
N TYR A 12 -4.74 1.77 11.48
CA TYR A 12 -4.51 2.89 12.40
C TYR A 12 -5.53 2.91 13.55
N GLY A 13 -6.82 2.85 13.19
CA GLY A 13 -7.90 2.88 14.19
C GLY A 13 -7.87 1.68 15.12
N ALA A 14 -7.58 0.48 14.60
CA ALA A 14 -7.47 -0.74 15.39
C ALA A 14 -6.31 -0.69 16.40
N VAL A 15 -5.13 -0.18 15.98
CA VAL A 15 -3.98 -0.01 16.89
C VAL A 15 -4.29 1.02 17.97
N PHE A 16 -4.86 2.19 17.62
CA PHE A 16 -5.23 3.20 18.60
C PHE A 16 -6.27 2.65 19.60
N ALA A 17 -7.29 1.97 19.11
CA ALA A 17 -8.34 1.38 19.94
C ALA A 17 -7.78 0.34 20.92
N GLN A 18 -6.84 -0.50 20.46
CA GLN A 18 -6.16 -1.49 21.31
C GLN A 18 -5.34 -0.82 22.42
N GLU A 19 -4.58 0.22 22.12
CA GLU A 19 -3.78 0.95 23.11
C GLU A 19 -4.67 1.72 24.10
N ALA A 20 -5.77 2.33 23.64
CA ALA A 20 -6.75 2.95 24.50
C ALA A 20 -7.39 1.94 25.48
N LYS A 21 -7.78 0.76 24.97
CA LYS A 21 -8.27 -0.35 25.81
C LYS A 21 -7.24 -0.79 26.83
N ARG A 22 -5.96 -0.97 26.44
CA ARG A 22 -4.87 -1.31 27.35
C ARG A 22 -4.70 -0.27 28.47
N ALA A 23 -4.96 1.00 28.17
CA ALA A 23 -4.97 2.10 29.15
C ALA A 23 -6.28 2.17 29.98
N GLY A 24 -7.16 1.18 29.89
CA GLY A 24 -8.41 1.11 30.65
C GLY A 24 -9.48 2.07 30.18
N LYS A 25 -9.40 2.57 28.95
CA LYS A 25 -10.39 3.47 28.35
C LYS A 25 -11.52 2.69 27.69
N SER A 26 -12.73 3.23 27.71
CA SER A 26 -13.86 2.71 26.98
C SER A 26 -13.83 3.21 25.53
N VAL A 27 -13.91 2.29 24.57
CA VAL A 27 -13.75 2.57 23.14
C VAL A 27 -14.91 1.99 22.35
N LEU A 28 -15.46 2.79 21.42
CA LEU A 28 -16.32 2.32 20.33
C LEU A 28 -15.59 2.55 19.00
N VAL A 29 -15.54 1.52 18.17
CA VAL A 29 -15.04 1.63 16.79
C VAL A 29 -16.22 1.56 15.82
N ILE A 30 -16.27 2.45 14.85
CA ILE A 30 -17.25 2.43 13.76
C ILE A 30 -16.57 2.44 12.41
N ASP A 31 -17.13 1.76 11.42
CA ASP A 31 -16.65 1.82 10.04
C ASP A 31 -17.84 1.82 9.07
N LYS A 32 -17.72 2.59 7.99
CA LYS A 32 -18.72 2.65 6.92
C LYS A 32 -18.80 1.37 6.10
N ARG A 33 -17.74 0.57 6.09
CA ARG A 33 -17.67 -0.71 5.37
C ARG A 33 -18.29 -1.84 6.17
N PRO A 34 -18.73 -2.92 5.50
CA PRO A 34 -19.27 -4.12 6.15
C PRO A 34 -18.19 -5.02 6.76
N HIS A 35 -16.95 -4.58 6.82
CA HIS A 35 -15.80 -5.34 7.31
C HIS A 35 -14.78 -4.45 8.02
N VAL A 36 -13.99 -5.02 8.91
CA VAL A 36 -12.80 -4.40 9.51
C VAL A 36 -11.61 -4.46 8.55
N ALA A 37 -10.45 -4.01 9.01
CA ALA A 37 -9.15 -4.02 8.34
C ALA A 37 -8.99 -2.99 7.21
N GLY A 38 -9.99 -2.17 6.88
CA GLY A 38 -9.82 -1.11 5.89
C GLY A 38 -9.24 -1.64 4.56
N ASN A 39 -8.19 -1.01 4.04
CA ASN A 39 -7.58 -1.43 2.77
C ASN A 39 -6.73 -2.70 2.86
N ILE A 40 -6.39 -3.18 4.05
CA ILE A 40 -5.69 -4.47 4.21
C ILE A 40 -6.66 -5.65 4.37
N TYR A 41 -7.96 -5.43 4.16
CA TYR A 41 -8.98 -6.48 4.24
C TYR A 41 -8.63 -7.67 3.34
N THR A 42 -8.68 -8.87 3.92
CA THR A 42 -8.57 -10.15 3.22
C THR A 42 -9.86 -10.94 3.38
N GLU A 43 -10.33 -11.49 2.27
CA GLU A 43 -11.52 -12.34 2.20
C GLU A 43 -11.12 -13.77 1.84
N LYS A 44 -11.65 -14.77 2.55
CA LYS A 44 -11.35 -16.17 2.26
C LYS A 44 -12.24 -16.70 1.13
N ILE A 45 -11.65 -16.97 -0.05
CA ILE A 45 -12.34 -17.53 -1.24
C ILE A 45 -11.63 -18.82 -1.64
N GLU A 46 -12.36 -19.93 -1.75
CA GLU A 46 -11.79 -21.26 -2.11
C GLU A 46 -10.57 -21.65 -1.21
N GLY A 47 -10.60 -21.24 0.05
CA GLY A 47 -9.50 -21.50 1.00
C GLY A 47 -8.32 -20.52 0.90
N ILE A 48 -8.35 -19.54 0.00
CA ILE A 48 -7.30 -18.55 -0.28
C ILE A 48 -7.68 -17.23 0.36
N HIS A 49 -6.74 -16.58 1.08
CA HIS A 49 -6.94 -15.22 1.57
C HIS A 49 -6.68 -14.20 0.44
N VAL A 50 -7.74 -13.65 -0.10
CA VAL A 50 -7.74 -12.70 -1.21
C VAL A 50 -7.60 -11.27 -0.68
N HIS A 51 -6.56 -10.56 -1.07
CA HIS A 51 -6.35 -9.15 -0.73
C HIS A 51 -7.24 -8.28 -1.62
N ARG A 52 -8.38 -7.82 -1.09
CA ARG A 52 -9.44 -7.16 -1.89
C ARG A 52 -9.07 -5.79 -2.43
N TYR A 53 -8.15 -5.08 -1.75
CA TYR A 53 -7.73 -3.72 -2.11
C TYR A 53 -6.27 -3.65 -2.56
N GLY A 54 -5.77 -4.72 -3.18
CA GLY A 54 -4.40 -4.83 -3.67
C GLY A 54 -3.48 -5.63 -2.75
N ALA A 55 -2.33 -6.04 -3.30
CA ALA A 55 -1.34 -6.81 -2.55
C ALA A 55 -0.78 -6.01 -1.38
N HIS A 56 -0.93 -6.54 -0.18
CA HIS A 56 -0.33 -6.01 1.03
C HIS A 56 0.66 -7.02 1.60
N ILE A 57 1.92 -6.63 1.70
CA ILE A 57 2.99 -7.44 2.28
C ILE A 57 3.58 -6.63 3.42
N PHE A 58 3.48 -7.17 4.65
CA PHE A 58 4.07 -6.51 5.80
C PHE A 58 5.59 -6.55 5.74
N HIS A 59 6.24 -5.42 5.92
CA HIS A 59 7.69 -5.32 6.02
C HIS A 59 8.07 -4.14 6.91
N THR A 60 9.16 -4.26 7.65
CA THR A 60 9.66 -3.19 8.51
C THR A 60 11.12 -3.39 8.90
N ASN A 61 11.83 -2.28 9.17
CA ASN A 61 13.09 -2.25 9.90
C ASN A 61 12.91 -1.83 11.37
N ASN A 62 11.69 -1.43 11.75
CA ASN A 62 11.39 -0.99 13.09
C ASN A 62 11.08 -2.19 13.98
N LYS A 63 12.03 -2.56 14.83
CA LYS A 63 11.90 -3.70 15.75
C LYS A 63 10.69 -3.55 16.70
N GLN A 64 10.41 -2.35 17.19
CA GLN A 64 9.28 -2.12 18.10
C GLN A 64 7.94 -2.38 17.41
N VAL A 65 7.81 -1.96 16.14
CA VAL A 65 6.61 -2.23 15.35
C VAL A 65 6.46 -3.73 15.09
N TRP A 66 7.56 -4.41 14.76
CA TRP A 66 7.54 -5.87 14.57
C TRP A 66 7.13 -6.60 15.85
N GLU A 67 7.77 -6.29 16.99
CA GLU A 67 7.45 -6.87 18.29
C GLU A 67 6.02 -6.55 18.76
N TYR A 68 5.48 -5.41 18.33
CA TYR A 68 4.09 -5.06 18.62
C TYR A 68 3.11 -5.91 17.81
N ILE A 69 3.26 -5.93 16.49
CA ILE A 69 2.27 -6.56 15.61
C ILE A 69 2.27 -8.10 15.73
N THR A 70 3.41 -8.70 16.04
CA THR A 70 3.53 -10.16 16.25
C THR A 70 2.90 -10.66 17.56
N GLN A 71 2.41 -9.76 18.42
CA GLN A 71 1.54 -10.13 19.54
C GLN A 71 0.13 -10.55 19.10
N PHE A 72 -0.28 -10.15 17.89
CA PHE A 72 -1.66 -10.33 17.40
C PHE A 72 -1.77 -11.36 16.25
N ALA A 73 -0.67 -11.72 15.62
CA ALA A 73 -0.61 -12.78 14.62
C ALA A 73 0.82 -13.31 14.47
N ASP A 74 0.93 -14.57 14.14
CA ASP A 74 2.16 -15.14 13.59
C ASP A 74 2.29 -14.75 12.12
N PHE A 75 3.52 -14.53 11.65
CA PHE A 75 3.81 -14.21 10.26
C PHE A 75 4.54 -15.37 9.59
N ASN A 76 4.19 -15.62 8.34
CA ASN A 76 4.92 -16.58 7.53
C ASN A 76 6.23 -15.99 7.00
N ARG A 77 7.02 -16.80 6.29
CA ARG A 77 8.31 -16.39 5.70
C ARG A 77 8.19 -15.81 4.29
N PHE A 78 7.04 -15.30 3.89
CA PHE A 78 6.87 -14.77 2.55
C PHE A 78 7.88 -13.66 2.26
N THR A 79 8.62 -13.81 1.17
CA THR A 79 9.56 -12.81 0.66
C THR A 79 9.04 -12.28 -0.66
N ASN A 80 8.81 -10.97 -0.73
CA ASN A 80 8.28 -10.35 -1.94
C ASN A 80 9.33 -10.35 -3.05
N SER A 81 9.11 -11.15 -4.07
CA SER A 81 9.99 -11.29 -5.24
C SER A 81 9.16 -11.17 -6.53
N PRO A 82 8.69 -9.95 -6.86
CA PRO A 82 7.86 -9.75 -8.04
C PRO A 82 8.66 -10.00 -9.32
N VAL A 83 7.93 -10.37 -10.36
CA VAL A 83 8.45 -10.57 -11.72
C VAL A 83 7.87 -9.50 -12.63
N ALA A 84 8.66 -8.96 -13.53
CA ALA A 84 8.21 -8.10 -14.62
C ALA A 84 8.04 -8.93 -15.90
N ASN A 85 6.89 -8.77 -16.54
CA ASN A 85 6.62 -9.31 -17.87
C ASN A 85 6.59 -8.15 -18.87
N TYR A 86 7.55 -8.12 -19.78
CA TYR A 86 7.60 -7.21 -20.91
C TYR A 86 7.38 -8.00 -22.19
N LYS A 87 6.16 -8.01 -22.70
CA LYS A 87 5.78 -8.69 -23.97
C LYS A 87 6.23 -10.16 -24.03
N GLY A 88 6.12 -10.87 -22.89
CA GLY A 88 6.54 -12.27 -22.76
C GLY A 88 7.99 -12.48 -22.30
N GLU A 89 8.82 -11.45 -22.26
CA GLU A 89 10.13 -11.51 -21.63
C GLU A 89 10.00 -11.30 -20.11
N LEU A 90 10.50 -12.24 -19.32
CA LEU A 90 10.42 -12.18 -17.86
C LEU A 90 11.73 -11.68 -17.25
N TYR A 91 11.59 -10.75 -16.31
CA TYR A 91 12.69 -10.14 -15.57
C TYR A 91 12.44 -10.18 -14.08
N SER A 92 13.49 -10.39 -13.29
CA SER A 92 13.41 -10.25 -11.82
C SER A 92 13.25 -8.78 -11.41
N MET A 93 12.51 -8.57 -10.34
CA MET A 93 12.37 -7.28 -9.66
C MET A 93 12.77 -7.44 -8.18
N PRO A 94 13.46 -6.47 -7.59
CA PRO A 94 13.94 -5.18 -8.12
C PRO A 94 15.02 -5.38 -9.20
N PHE A 95 15.47 -4.28 -9.86
CA PHE A 95 16.55 -4.36 -10.85
C PHE A 95 17.85 -4.84 -10.19
N ASN A 96 18.21 -6.07 -10.46
CA ASN A 96 19.33 -6.77 -9.82
C ASN A 96 20.15 -7.55 -10.83
N MET A 97 21.15 -8.31 -10.37
CA MET A 97 22.03 -9.07 -11.27
C MET A 97 21.28 -10.10 -12.14
N TYR A 98 20.17 -10.68 -11.68
CA TYR A 98 19.34 -11.54 -12.55
C TYR A 98 18.69 -10.73 -13.67
N THR A 99 18.21 -9.52 -13.39
CA THR A 99 17.65 -8.59 -14.38
C THR A 99 18.70 -8.26 -15.45
N PHE A 100 19.91 -7.91 -15.02
CA PHE A 100 21.00 -7.49 -15.91
C PHE A 100 21.57 -8.66 -16.71
N ASN A 101 21.68 -9.84 -16.10
CA ASN A 101 22.07 -11.05 -16.82
C ASN A 101 21.05 -11.39 -17.92
N LYS A 102 19.77 -11.37 -17.60
CA LYS A 102 18.70 -11.63 -18.58
C LYS A 102 18.70 -10.61 -19.72
N MET A 103 18.95 -9.34 -19.41
CA MET A 103 18.87 -8.25 -20.39
C MET A 103 20.12 -8.15 -21.27
N TRP A 104 21.32 -8.33 -20.70
CA TRP A 104 22.59 -8.04 -21.34
C TRP A 104 23.59 -9.21 -21.37
N GLY A 105 23.28 -10.34 -20.73
CA GLY A 105 24.20 -11.48 -20.63
C GLY A 105 25.40 -11.24 -19.70
N VAL A 106 25.41 -10.15 -18.93
CA VAL A 106 26.51 -9.85 -17.98
C VAL A 106 26.48 -10.81 -16.79
N VAL A 107 27.64 -11.16 -16.25
CA VAL A 107 27.77 -12.14 -15.18
C VAL A 107 28.45 -11.57 -13.93
N THR A 108 29.07 -10.39 -14.01
CA THR A 108 29.72 -9.74 -12.87
C THR A 108 29.10 -8.37 -12.57
N PRO A 109 29.15 -7.91 -11.30
CA PRO A 109 28.75 -6.55 -10.94
C PRO A 109 29.44 -5.46 -11.74
N GLU A 110 30.75 -5.63 -12.01
CA GLU A 110 31.54 -4.68 -12.82
C GLU A 110 30.99 -4.54 -14.24
N GLN A 111 30.70 -5.67 -14.90
CA GLN A 111 30.11 -5.67 -16.25
C GLN A 111 28.73 -4.98 -16.27
N ALA A 112 27.89 -5.26 -15.26
CA ALA A 112 26.57 -4.64 -15.14
C ALA A 112 26.70 -3.13 -14.89
N GLN A 113 27.55 -2.72 -13.96
CA GLN A 113 27.83 -1.31 -13.65
C GLN A 113 28.28 -0.55 -14.91
N LYS A 114 29.24 -1.09 -15.62
CA LYS A 114 29.75 -0.48 -16.86
C LYS A 114 28.66 -0.30 -17.90
N LYS A 115 27.79 -1.32 -18.09
CA LYS A 115 26.68 -1.25 -19.04
C LYS A 115 25.66 -0.19 -18.66
N ILE A 116 25.33 -0.08 -17.37
CA ILE A 116 24.43 0.94 -16.85
C ILE A 116 25.03 2.34 -17.07
N GLU A 117 26.29 2.54 -16.74
CA GLU A 117 26.98 3.85 -16.89
C GLU A 117 27.05 4.30 -18.34
N GLU A 118 27.37 3.38 -19.27
CA GLU A 118 27.38 3.65 -20.71
C GLU A 118 26.03 4.19 -21.19
N GLN A 119 24.91 3.61 -20.73
CA GLN A 119 23.59 4.03 -21.15
C GLN A 119 23.10 5.29 -20.42
N ARG A 120 23.46 5.46 -19.15
CA ARG A 120 23.16 6.69 -18.39
C ARG A 120 23.82 7.91 -18.98
N ALA A 121 25.01 7.77 -19.58
CA ALA A 121 25.73 8.84 -20.24
C ALA A 121 25.01 9.44 -21.47
N GLU A 122 23.94 8.82 -21.94
CA GLU A 122 23.07 9.38 -22.98
C GLU A 122 22.45 10.71 -22.52
N ILE A 123 22.16 10.86 -21.23
CA ILE A 123 21.57 12.08 -20.68
C ILE A 123 22.68 12.99 -20.19
N GLN A 124 22.80 14.14 -20.83
CA GLN A 124 23.77 15.17 -20.44
C GLN A 124 23.01 16.37 -19.81
N GLY A 125 23.52 16.85 -18.69
CA GLY A 125 22.90 17.96 -17.95
C GLY A 125 21.70 17.53 -17.09
N GLU A 126 20.86 18.48 -16.69
CA GLU A 126 19.68 18.21 -15.88
C GLU A 126 18.55 17.59 -16.71
N PRO A 127 17.97 16.47 -16.26
CA PRO A 127 16.82 15.85 -16.90
C PRO A 127 15.62 16.81 -16.96
N GLN A 128 15.01 16.96 -18.13
CA GLN A 128 13.91 17.89 -18.38
C GLN A 128 12.52 17.25 -18.16
N ASN A 129 12.45 15.93 -18.18
CA ASN A 129 11.22 15.17 -18.04
C ASN A 129 11.51 13.80 -17.40
N LEU A 130 10.44 13.04 -17.15
CA LEU A 130 10.52 11.73 -16.49
C LEU A 130 11.34 10.72 -17.30
N GLU A 131 11.23 10.71 -18.64
CA GLU A 131 12.02 9.82 -19.50
C GLU A 131 13.51 10.05 -19.28
N GLN A 132 13.98 11.29 -19.42
CA GLN A 132 15.39 11.63 -19.21
C GLN A 132 15.85 11.33 -17.79
N GLN A 133 15.03 11.61 -16.78
CA GLN A 133 15.32 11.30 -15.40
C GLN A 133 15.50 9.79 -15.18
N ALA A 134 14.59 8.97 -15.69
CA ALA A 134 14.69 7.51 -15.55
C ALA A 134 15.93 6.96 -16.27
N ILE A 135 16.20 7.40 -17.50
CA ILE A 135 17.41 6.96 -18.25
C ILE A 135 18.68 7.37 -17.51
N SER A 136 18.74 8.57 -16.93
CA SER A 136 19.89 9.01 -16.13
C SER A 136 20.10 8.17 -14.86
N LEU A 137 19.08 7.48 -14.36
CA LEU A 137 19.15 6.63 -13.19
C LEU A 137 19.50 5.17 -13.51
N VAL A 138 18.91 4.59 -14.54
CA VAL A 138 18.99 3.14 -14.82
C VAL A 138 19.46 2.78 -16.23
N GLY A 139 19.58 3.74 -17.14
CA GLY A 139 19.90 3.51 -18.54
C GLY A 139 18.65 3.23 -19.40
N ARG A 140 18.86 3.32 -20.73
CA ARG A 140 17.77 3.25 -21.71
C ARG A 140 17.07 1.90 -21.74
N ASP A 141 17.77 0.79 -21.74
CA ASP A 141 17.18 -0.54 -21.90
C ASP A 141 16.25 -0.88 -20.73
N ILE A 142 16.67 -0.57 -19.50
CA ILE A 142 15.83 -0.76 -18.30
C ILE A 142 14.64 0.17 -18.37
N PHE A 143 14.83 1.44 -18.76
CA PHE A 143 13.74 2.38 -18.90
C PHE A 143 12.69 1.88 -19.91
N GLU A 144 13.10 1.55 -21.14
CA GLU A 144 12.18 1.15 -22.21
C GLU A 144 11.39 -0.12 -21.87
N LYS A 145 12.06 -1.13 -21.29
CA LYS A 145 11.41 -2.43 -21.01
C LYS A 145 10.67 -2.49 -19.67
N LEU A 146 11.19 -1.84 -18.63
CA LEU A 146 10.72 -2.10 -17.27
C LEU A 146 10.08 -0.89 -16.57
N VAL A 147 10.24 0.33 -17.10
CA VAL A 147 9.73 1.55 -16.46
C VAL A 147 8.69 2.26 -17.30
N LYS A 148 8.97 2.49 -18.57
CA LYS A 148 8.20 3.36 -19.45
C LYS A 148 6.72 2.98 -19.53
N GLY A 149 6.39 1.82 -20.08
CA GLY A 149 5.01 1.42 -20.31
C GLY A 149 4.20 1.28 -19.01
N TYR A 150 4.84 0.80 -17.94
CA TYR A 150 4.22 0.75 -16.61
C TYR A 150 3.86 2.14 -16.09
N THR A 151 4.79 3.09 -16.20
CA THR A 151 4.59 4.49 -15.77
C THR A 151 3.52 5.18 -16.62
N GLU A 152 3.56 4.99 -17.94
CA GLU A 152 2.57 5.57 -18.85
C GLU A 152 1.15 5.05 -18.61
N LYS A 153 0.99 3.77 -18.26
CA LYS A 153 -0.31 3.23 -17.81
C LYS A 153 -0.79 3.87 -16.51
N GLN A 154 0.12 4.02 -15.55
CA GLN A 154 -0.23 4.64 -14.26
C GLN A 154 -0.64 6.10 -14.38
N TRP A 155 -0.01 6.85 -15.31
CA TRP A 155 -0.23 8.28 -15.45
C TRP A 155 -1.17 8.65 -16.59
N GLY A 156 -1.47 7.71 -17.50
CA GLY A 156 -2.28 7.98 -18.69
C GLY A 156 -1.61 8.93 -19.69
N ARG A 157 -0.29 9.18 -19.56
CA ARG A 157 0.46 10.16 -20.33
C ARG A 157 1.85 9.62 -20.71
N ASP A 158 2.40 10.15 -21.80
CA ASP A 158 3.78 9.83 -22.22
C ASP A 158 4.79 10.33 -21.18
N CYS A 159 5.84 9.53 -20.94
CA CYS A 159 6.92 9.88 -20.01
C CYS A 159 7.63 11.18 -20.34
N LYS A 160 7.65 11.59 -21.62
CA LYS A 160 8.22 12.89 -22.04
C LYS A 160 7.40 14.09 -21.57
N GLU A 161 6.11 13.90 -21.32
CA GLU A 161 5.20 14.95 -20.84
C GLU A 161 5.13 15.03 -19.32
N LEU A 162 5.70 14.05 -18.63
CA LEU A 162 5.70 13.97 -17.18
C LEU A 162 6.92 14.67 -16.57
N PRO A 163 6.76 15.40 -15.45
CA PRO A 163 7.88 16.07 -14.80
C PRO A 163 8.94 15.08 -14.25
N ALA A 164 10.21 15.45 -14.32
CA ALA A 164 11.33 14.64 -13.85
C ALA A 164 11.22 14.26 -12.36
N PHE A 165 10.68 15.15 -11.51
CA PHE A 165 10.59 14.91 -10.06
C PHE A 165 9.68 13.76 -9.65
N ILE A 166 8.84 13.24 -10.54
CA ILE A 166 7.97 12.07 -10.27
C ILE A 166 8.81 10.85 -9.93
N ILE A 167 9.95 10.67 -10.60
CA ILE A 167 10.91 9.60 -10.29
C ILE A 167 12.14 10.21 -9.64
N LYS A 168 12.21 10.12 -8.31
CA LYS A 168 13.37 10.60 -7.56
C LYS A 168 14.52 9.60 -7.56
N ARG A 169 14.21 8.30 -7.57
CA ARG A 169 15.19 7.21 -7.56
C ARG A 169 14.58 5.95 -8.16
N LEU A 170 15.42 5.18 -8.82
CA LEU A 170 15.15 3.81 -9.23
C LEU A 170 16.30 2.96 -8.70
N PRO A 171 16.10 2.17 -7.65
CA PRO A 171 17.19 1.44 -7.02
C PRO A 171 17.70 0.34 -7.95
N VAL A 172 19.03 0.30 -8.11
CA VAL A 172 19.78 -0.72 -8.83
C VAL A 172 20.59 -1.50 -7.81
N ARG A 173 20.55 -2.82 -7.86
CA ARG A 173 21.30 -3.71 -6.97
C ARG A 173 22.29 -4.55 -7.76
N LEU A 174 23.57 -4.43 -7.42
CA LEU A 174 24.63 -5.25 -8.01
C LEU A 174 24.84 -6.57 -7.24
N THR A 175 23.73 -7.19 -6.85
CA THR A 175 23.66 -8.46 -6.13
C THR A 175 22.59 -9.36 -6.74
N PHE A 176 22.63 -10.66 -6.45
CA PHE A 176 21.60 -11.63 -6.87
C PHE A 176 20.46 -11.75 -5.85
N ASP A 177 20.05 -10.63 -5.26
CA ASP A 177 18.99 -10.58 -4.27
C ASP A 177 17.66 -10.18 -4.91
N ASN A 178 16.71 -11.11 -4.92
CA ASN A 178 15.34 -10.91 -5.43
C ASN A 178 14.36 -10.37 -4.38
N ASN A 179 14.77 -10.21 -3.13
CA ASN A 179 13.91 -9.61 -2.13
C ASN A 179 13.65 -8.14 -2.49
N TYR A 180 12.41 -7.81 -2.80
CA TYR A 180 12.02 -6.45 -3.21
C TYR A 180 12.27 -5.42 -2.10
N PHE A 181 12.01 -5.80 -0.85
CA PHE A 181 12.19 -4.93 0.31
C PHE A 181 13.59 -5.09 0.94
N ASN A 182 14.16 -3.99 1.42
CA ASN A 182 15.37 -3.99 2.25
C ASN A 182 15.02 -4.04 3.75
N ALA A 183 13.94 -4.70 4.09
CA ALA A 183 13.45 -4.80 5.46
C ALA A 183 14.03 -6.02 6.16
N LEU A 184 14.35 -5.87 7.45
CA LEU A 184 14.81 -6.96 8.31
C LEU A 184 13.69 -7.97 8.59
N TYR A 185 12.45 -7.48 8.68
CA TYR A 185 11.27 -8.27 8.97
C TYR A 185 10.28 -8.13 7.83
N GLN A 186 9.74 -9.22 7.34
CA GLN A 186 8.65 -9.23 6.38
C GLN A 186 7.88 -10.55 6.43
N GLY A 187 6.65 -10.54 5.95
CA GLY A 187 5.81 -11.73 5.86
C GLY A 187 4.35 -11.38 5.66
N ILE A 188 3.54 -12.42 5.61
CA ILE A 188 2.07 -12.32 5.58
C ILE A 188 1.56 -12.90 6.90
N PRO A 189 0.60 -12.26 7.58
CA PRO A 189 0.02 -12.81 8.80
C PRO A 189 -0.74 -14.12 8.48
N ILE A 190 -0.46 -15.15 9.25
CA ILE A 190 -1.12 -16.46 9.12
C ILE A 190 -2.61 -16.29 9.46
N GLY A 191 -3.48 -16.67 8.53
CA GLY A 191 -4.91 -16.47 8.65
C GLY A 191 -5.42 -15.15 8.06
N GLY A 192 -4.54 -14.37 7.43
CA GLY A 192 -4.88 -13.13 6.72
C GLY A 192 -4.90 -11.88 7.60
N TYR A 193 -4.91 -10.73 6.96
CA TYR A 193 -4.91 -9.42 7.64
C TYR A 193 -6.20 -9.11 8.39
N THR A 194 -7.33 -9.60 7.92
CA THR A 194 -8.62 -9.39 8.61
C THR A 194 -8.56 -9.97 10.00
N LYS A 195 -8.09 -11.22 10.14
CA LYS A 195 -7.92 -11.87 11.43
C LYS A 195 -6.95 -11.13 12.36
N LEU A 196 -5.85 -10.62 11.82
CA LEU A 196 -4.92 -9.77 12.58
C LEU A 196 -5.63 -8.55 13.19
N VAL A 197 -6.47 -7.86 12.39
CA VAL A 197 -7.21 -6.69 12.87
C VAL A 197 -8.33 -7.07 13.83
N GLU A 198 -9.00 -8.21 13.63
CA GLU A 198 -9.96 -8.77 14.59
C GLU A 198 -9.30 -9.02 15.96
N HIS A 199 -8.08 -9.56 16.00
CA HIS A 199 -7.34 -9.73 17.25
C HIS A 199 -6.94 -8.39 17.89
N LEU A 200 -6.58 -7.35 17.10
CA LEU A 200 -6.37 -6.00 17.62
C LEU A 200 -7.65 -5.41 18.25
N LEU A 201 -8.80 -5.75 17.70
CA LEU A 201 -10.11 -5.24 18.16
C LEU A 201 -10.81 -6.17 19.17
N GLU A 202 -10.17 -7.27 19.57
CA GLU A 202 -10.78 -8.22 20.50
C GLU A 202 -11.23 -7.55 21.80
N GLY A 203 -12.51 -7.77 22.17
CA GLY A 203 -13.15 -7.17 23.35
C GLY A 203 -13.37 -5.65 23.27
N ILE A 204 -13.36 -5.08 22.07
CA ILE A 204 -13.75 -3.70 21.78
C ILE A 204 -15.06 -3.74 20.98
N GLU A 205 -16.01 -2.88 21.32
CA GLU A 205 -17.25 -2.77 20.55
C GLU A 205 -16.97 -2.19 19.17
N VAL A 206 -17.42 -2.90 18.12
CA VAL A 206 -17.28 -2.48 16.72
C VAL A 206 -18.66 -2.45 16.06
N ARG A 207 -18.97 -1.36 15.36
CA ARG A 207 -20.17 -1.23 14.55
C ARG A 207 -19.78 -0.96 13.11
N LEU A 208 -20.06 -1.90 12.24
CA LEU A 208 -19.85 -1.81 10.80
C LEU A 208 -21.07 -1.21 10.11
N ASP A 209 -21.00 -1.00 8.78
CA ASP A 209 -22.06 -0.35 7.99
C ASP A 209 -22.54 0.98 8.60
N THR A 210 -21.63 1.72 9.22
CA THR A 210 -21.92 2.91 10.01
C THR A 210 -21.12 4.10 9.49
N GLU A 211 -21.82 5.03 8.82
CA GLU A 211 -21.23 6.25 8.25
C GLU A 211 -21.25 7.40 9.28
N TYR A 212 -20.07 7.78 9.75
CA TYR A 212 -19.92 8.83 10.76
C TYR A 212 -20.42 10.19 10.28
N LEU A 213 -20.08 10.57 9.04
CA LEU A 213 -20.40 11.90 8.51
C LEU A 213 -21.91 12.10 8.26
N ALA A 214 -22.68 11.01 8.13
CA ALA A 214 -24.13 11.09 7.96
C ALA A 214 -24.86 11.59 9.20
N ASP A 215 -24.27 11.39 10.40
CA ASP A 215 -24.90 11.79 11.68
C ASP A 215 -23.83 12.19 12.72
N LYS A 216 -22.89 13.03 12.28
CA LYS A 216 -21.71 13.44 13.03
C LYS A 216 -22.03 13.93 14.44
N SER A 217 -23.08 14.78 14.60
CA SER A 217 -23.42 15.38 15.89
C SER A 217 -23.86 14.33 16.94
N ASN A 218 -24.58 13.31 16.52
CA ASN A 218 -24.99 12.22 17.41
C ASN A 218 -23.80 11.35 17.81
N TRP A 219 -22.90 11.05 16.85
CA TRP A 219 -21.70 10.30 17.13
C TRP A 219 -20.74 11.04 18.06
N ASP A 220 -20.55 12.35 17.85
CA ASP A 220 -19.72 13.21 18.72
C ASP A 220 -20.25 13.22 20.15
N ALA A 221 -21.57 13.20 20.34
CA ALA A 221 -22.19 13.17 21.66
C ALA A 221 -21.98 11.83 22.41
N MET A 222 -21.56 10.76 21.73
CA MET A 222 -21.36 9.43 22.32
C MET A 222 -19.99 9.26 23.00
N ALA A 223 -19.00 10.09 22.68
CA ALA A 223 -17.64 9.95 23.20
C ALA A 223 -17.05 11.31 23.63
N ARG A 224 -16.03 11.26 24.50
CA ARG A 224 -15.30 12.45 24.93
C ARG A 224 -14.37 12.97 23.85
N LYS A 225 -13.76 12.05 23.07
CA LYS A 225 -12.91 12.36 21.94
C LYS A 225 -13.19 11.43 20.77
N VAL A 226 -12.96 11.94 19.57
CA VAL A 226 -13.10 11.21 18.30
C VAL A 226 -11.72 11.04 17.69
N VAL A 227 -11.38 9.82 17.27
CA VAL A 227 -10.22 9.53 16.44
C VAL A 227 -10.72 9.30 15.01
N TYR A 228 -10.50 10.28 14.15
CA TYR A 228 -11.02 10.26 12.79
C TYR A 228 -9.93 9.84 11.80
N THR A 229 -10.13 8.71 11.13
CA THR A 229 -9.18 8.17 10.14
C THR A 229 -9.67 8.29 8.69
N GLY A 230 -10.83 8.90 8.48
CA GLY A 230 -11.36 9.21 7.16
C GLY A 230 -10.64 10.38 6.48
N ALA A 231 -11.10 10.72 5.27
CA ALA A 231 -10.53 11.83 4.52
C ALA A 231 -10.78 13.17 5.23
N ILE A 232 -9.71 13.93 5.47
CA ILE A 232 -9.77 15.18 6.24
C ILE A 232 -10.65 16.24 5.55
N ASP A 233 -10.62 16.31 4.24
CA ASP A 233 -11.44 17.24 3.46
C ASP A 233 -12.93 16.90 3.57
N ALA A 234 -13.30 15.62 3.59
CA ALA A 234 -14.67 15.16 3.82
C ALA A 234 -15.17 15.52 5.22
N TYR A 235 -14.29 15.46 6.25
CA TYR A 235 -14.66 15.89 7.60
C TYR A 235 -15.13 17.35 7.65
N PHE A 236 -14.55 18.21 6.82
CA PHE A 236 -14.87 19.62 6.69
C PHE A 236 -15.78 19.94 5.49
N ASP A 237 -16.60 18.98 5.04
CA ASP A 237 -17.58 19.16 3.94
C ASP A 237 -16.96 19.76 2.67
N PHE A 238 -15.69 19.43 2.41
CA PHE A 238 -14.94 19.90 1.24
C PHE A 238 -14.87 21.42 1.06
N GLN A 239 -15.05 22.19 2.15
CA GLN A 239 -15.17 23.66 2.11
C GLN A 239 -13.94 24.39 1.49
N LEU A 240 -12.76 23.73 1.47
CA LEU A 240 -11.54 24.24 0.82
C LEU A 240 -11.26 23.52 -0.52
N GLY A 241 -12.22 22.74 -1.01
CA GLY A 241 -12.11 21.91 -2.20
C GLY A 241 -11.53 20.52 -1.92
N ASN A 242 -11.72 19.60 -2.86
CA ASN A 242 -11.30 18.20 -2.71
C ASN A 242 -9.77 18.07 -2.76
N LEU A 243 -9.22 17.24 -1.88
CA LEU A 243 -7.88 16.68 -2.02
C LEU A 243 -7.91 15.59 -3.09
N GLU A 244 -6.89 15.54 -3.91
CA GLU A 244 -6.82 14.61 -5.04
C GLU A 244 -6.06 13.34 -4.65
N TYR A 245 -6.53 12.22 -5.18
CA TYR A 245 -5.94 10.91 -4.95
C TYR A 245 -5.65 10.21 -6.28
N ARG A 246 -4.94 9.12 -6.23
CA ARG A 246 -4.89 8.11 -7.27
C ARG A 246 -5.68 6.92 -6.83
N SER A 247 -6.30 6.27 -7.77
CA SER A 247 -7.06 5.06 -7.53
C SER A 247 -6.55 3.89 -8.35
N VAL A 248 -6.94 2.70 -7.94
CA VAL A 248 -6.75 1.46 -8.66
C VAL A 248 -8.05 0.69 -8.69
N ARG A 249 -8.27 -0.07 -9.75
CA ARG A 249 -9.42 -0.95 -9.91
C ARG A 249 -8.93 -2.39 -10.03
N PHE A 250 -9.65 -3.31 -9.41
CA PHE A 250 -9.34 -4.73 -9.42
C PHE A 250 -10.46 -5.53 -10.09
N GLU A 251 -10.06 -6.51 -10.90
CA GLU A 251 -10.94 -7.56 -11.41
C GLU A 251 -10.45 -8.88 -10.85
N THR A 252 -11.27 -9.49 -9.99
CA THR A 252 -10.93 -10.73 -9.29
C THR A 252 -11.67 -11.91 -9.92
N GLU A 253 -10.94 -12.99 -10.15
CA GLU A 253 -11.42 -14.19 -10.83
C GLU A 253 -10.93 -15.45 -10.11
N VAL A 254 -11.83 -16.42 -9.92
CA VAL A 254 -11.50 -17.77 -9.45
C VAL A 254 -11.23 -18.65 -10.66
N LEU A 255 -10.08 -19.32 -10.69
CA LEU A 255 -9.68 -20.20 -11.77
C LEU A 255 -9.63 -21.65 -11.26
N ASP A 256 -10.20 -22.57 -12.05
CA ASP A 256 -10.20 -24.02 -11.77
C ASP A 256 -8.90 -24.67 -12.26
N ILE A 257 -7.78 -24.11 -11.84
CA ILE A 257 -6.41 -24.57 -12.06
C ILE A 257 -5.57 -24.34 -10.80
N PRO A 258 -4.58 -25.19 -10.53
CA PRO A 258 -3.78 -25.07 -9.30
C PRO A 258 -2.75 -23.94 -9.34
N ASN A 259 -2.38 -23.44 -10.51
CA ASN A 259 -1.33 -22.44 -10.65
C ASN A 259 -1.53 -21.66 -11.96
N PHE A 260 -1.57 -20.33 -11.87
CA PHE A 260 -1.76 -19.46 -13.04
C PHE A 260 -0.43 -18.88 -13.54
N GLN A 261 0.36 -18.27 -12.66
CA GLN A 261 1.59 -17.56 -13.03
C GLN A 261 2.82 -17.96 -12.20
N GLY A 262 2.63 -18.78 -11.15
CA GLY A 262 3.73 -19.31 -10.33
C GLY A 262 4.40 -18.27 -9.42
N ASN A 263 3.80 -17.11 -9.21
CA ASN A 263 4.28 -16.05 -8.34
C ASN A 263 3.12 -15.18 -7.82
N ALA A 264 3.27 -14.63 -6.62
CA ALA A 264 2.25 -13.78 -6.03
C ALA A 264 1.99 -12.50 -6.84
N ALA A 265 3.02 -11.90 -7.44
CA ALA A 265 2.88 -10.67 -8.21
C ALA A 265 3.71 -10.71 -9.51
N VAL A 266 3.04 -10.45 -10.63
CA VAL A 266 3.67 -10.23 -11.93
C VAL A 266 3.26 -8.86 -12.44
N ASN A 267 4.21 -7.96 -12.64
CA ASN A 267 4.00 -6.63 -13.20
C ASN A 267 4.11 -6.68 -14.72
N TYR A 268 3.15 -6.10 -15.40
CA TYR A 268 3.15 -5.98 -16.87
C TYR A 268 3.68 -4.61 -17.24
N THR A 269 4.88 -4.56 -17.80
CA THR A 269 5.63 -3.32 -17.98
C THR A 269 5.52 -2.74 -19.39
N ASP A 270 4.90 -3.44 -20.33
CA ASP A 270 4.52 -2.90 -21.63
C ASP A 270 3.28 -2.00 -21.52
N ARG A 271 3.06 -1.14 -22.52
CA ARG A 271 1.92 -0.21 -22.56
C ARG A 271 0.65 -0.86 -23.06
N GLU A 272 0.75 -1.86 -23.93
CA GLU A 272 -0.36 -2.49 -24.63
C GLU A 272 -1.22 -3.36 -23.72
N THR A 273 -0.63 -4.00 -22.72
CA THR A 273 -1.36 -4.78 -21.72
C THR A 273 -2.16 -3.82 -20.81
N PRO A 274 -3.49 -3.94 -20.71
CA PRO A 274 -4.32 -2.95 -20.03
C PRO A 274 -4.14 -2.91 -18.51
N TRP A 275 -3.79 -4.03 -17.87
CA TRP A 275 -3.50 -4.07 -16.42
C TRP A 275 -2.03 -3.78 -16.12
N THR A 276 -1.77 -3.27 -14.95
CA THR A 276 -0.42 -3.01 -14.46
C THR A 276 0.20 -4.22 -13.80
N ARG A 277 -0.64 -5.05 -13.17
CA ARG A 277 -0.18 -6.22 -12.40
C ARG A 277 -1.27 -7.29 -12.36
N ILE A 278 -0.84 -8.56 -12.27
CA ILE A 278 -1.68 -9.66 -11.81
C ILE A 278 -1.16 -10.14 -10.46
N ILE A 279 -2.08 -10.26 -9.51
CA ILE A 279 -1.84 -10.84 -8.21
C ILE A 279 -2.45 -12.23 -8.21
N GLU A 280 -1.66 -13.27 -7.91
CA GLU A 280 -2.14 -14.63 -7.66
C GLU A 280 -2.06 -14.88 -6.16
N HIS A 281 -3.19 -14.75 -5.48
CA HIS A 281 -3.26 -14.58 -4.03
C HIS A 281 -2.76 -15.79 -3.24
N LYS A 282 -2.95 -17.03 -3.74
CA LYS A 282 -2.52 -18.23 -3.02
C LYS A 282 -1.02 -18.28 -2.72
N TRP A 283 -0.18 -17.60 -3.54
CA TRP A 283 1.27 -17.64 -3.38
C TRP A 283 1.77 -16.80 -2.20
N PHE A 284 0.93 -15.94 -1.61
CA PHE A 284 1.26 -15.30 -0.34
C PHE A 284 1.37 -16.31 0.81
N GLU A 285 0.69 -17.46 0.70
CA GLU A 285 0.69 -18.55 1.67
C GLU A 285 1.19 -19.87 1.03
N PHE A 286 2.08 -19.77 0.04
CA PHE A 286 2.77 -20.90 -0.61
C PHE A 286 1.85 -21.91 -1.31
N GLY A 287 0.64 -21.52 -1.68
CA GLY A 287 -0.33 -22.34 -2.39
C GLY A 287 -0.97 -23.44 -1.55
N LYS A 288 -0.88 -23.35 -0.23
CA LYS A 288 -1.35 -24.38 0.70
C LYS A 288 -2.43 -23.85 1.64
N ASP A 289 -3.27 -24.77 2.12
CA ASP A 289 -4.22 -24.49 3.19
C ASP A 289 -3.52 -24.53 4.58
N GLU A 290 -4.30 -24.28 5.62
CA GLU A 290 -3.85 -24.30 7.03
C GLU A 290 -3.37 -25.68 7.50
N HIS A 291 -3.70 -26.76 6.77
CA HIS A 291 -3.27 -28.14 7.05
C HIS A 291 -2.06 -28.56 6.20
N GLY A 292 -1.57 -27.67 5.33
CA GLY A 292 -0.45 -27.93 4.43
C GLY A 292 -0.81 -28.65 3.13
N ASN A 293 -2.11 -28.85 2.83
CA ASN A 293 -2.56 -29.43 1.57
C ASN A 293 -2.49 -28.41 0.45
N GLU A 294 -2.16 -28.84 -0.75
CA GLU A 294 -2.18 -28.00 -1.95
C GLU A 294 -3.60 -27.61 -2.31
N LEU A 295 -3.82 -26.34 -2.60
CA LEU A 295 -5.10 -25.82 -3.04
C LEU A 295 -5.30 -26.12 -4.53
N PRO A 296 -6.42 -26.79 -4.93
CA PRO A 296 -6.63 -27.23 -6.31
C PRO A 296 -7.00 -26.07 -7.25
N LYS A 297 -7.49 -24.96 -6.71
CA LYS A 297 -7.87 -23.75 -7.45
C LYS A 297 -6.94 -22.59 -7.12
N THR A 298 -7.01 -21.54 -7.92
CA THR A 298 -6.34 -20.28 -7.63
C THR A 298 -7.28 -19.08 -7.80
N VAL A 299 -6.94 -17.97 -7.16
CA VAL A 299 -7.64 -16.69 -7.30
C VAL A 299 -6.65 -15.65 -7.76
N ILE A 300 -6.97 -14.98 -8.86
CA ILE A 300 -6.18 -13.88 -9.39
C ILE A 300 -6.94 -12.56 -9.31
N SER A 301 -6.20 -11.46 -9.19
CA SER A 301 -6.73 -10.11 -9.36
C SER A 301 -5.89 -9.36 -10.39
N ARG A 302 -6.55 -8.84 -11.44
CA ARG A 302 -5.93 -7.90 -12.37
C ARG A 302 -6.07 -6.49 -11.82
N GLU A 303 -4.97 -5.79 -11.67
CA GLU A 303 -4.92 -4.42 -11.18
C GLU A 303 -4.81 -3.45 -12.36
N TYR A 304 -5.71 -2.46 -12.39
CA TYR A 304 -5.72 -1.39 -13.37
C TYR A 304 -5.49 -0.05 -12.71
N ALA A 305 -4.66 0.79 -13.30
CA ALA A 305 -4.62 2.19 -12.93
C ALA A 305 -5.97 2.86 -13.25
N SER A 306 -6.46 3.68 -12.35
CA SER A 306 -7.73 4.39 -12.51
C SER A 306 -7.57 5.85 -12.10
N GLU A 307 -8.17 6.74 -12.90
CA GLU A 307 -8.33 8.13 -12.46
C GLU A 307 -9.30 8.19 -11.29
N TRP A 308 -8.87 8.87 -10.24
CA TRP A 308 -9.72 9.11 -9.08
C TRP A 308 -10.69 10.26 -9.35
N LYS A 309 -11.94 10.09 -8.95
CA LYS A 309 -12.98 11.11 -8.95
C LYS A 309 -13.57 11.24 -7.54
N PRO A 310 -14.12 12.39 -7.16
CA PRO A 310 -14.86 12.52 -5.92
C PRO A 310 -15.93 11.42 -5.77
N GLY A 311 -15.85 10.66 -4.68
CA GLY A 311 -16.70 9.49 -4.42
C GLY A 311 -16.03 8.14 -4.68
N ASP A 312 -14.92 8.10 -5.42
CA ASP A 312 -14.12 6.88 -5.58
C ASP A 312 -13.28 6.60 -4.34
N GLU A 313 -12.89 5.33 -4.15
CA GLU A 313 -12.00 4.95 -3.05
C GLU A 313 -10.62 5.62 -3.20
N PRO A 314 -10.16 6.37 -2.18
CA PRO A 314 -8.87 7.05 -2.22
C PRO A 314 -7.74 6.10 -1.83
N TYR A 315 -6.83 5.78 -2.76
CA TYR A 315 -5.68 4.90 -2.47
C TYR A 315 -4.42 5.67 -2.12
N TYR A 316 -4.02 6.62 -2.97
CA TYR A 316 -2.72 7.31 -2.84
C TYR A 316 -2.90 8.82 -2.94
N PRO A 317 -2.45 9.61 -1.93
CA PRO A 317 -2.46 11.06 -2.01
C PRO A 317 -1.62 11.59 -3.19
N VAL A 318 -2.12 12.62 -3.86
CA VAL A 318 -1.35 13.35 -4.87
C VAL A 318 -0.59 14.49 -4.18
N ASN A 319 0.71 14.27 -3.93
CA ASN A 319 1.57 15.21 -3.20
C ASN A 319 2.21 16.26 -4.12
N ASP A 320 1.39 17.01 -4.87
CA ASP A 320 1.83 18.18 -5.61
C ASP A 320 1.72 19.47 -4.79
N LYS A 321 2.20 20.59 -5.31
CA LYS A 321 2.16 21.89 -4.62
C LYS A 321 0.74 22.35 -4.30
N LYS A 322 -0.21 22.10 -5.21
CA LYS A 322 -1.62 22.49 -5.06
C LYS A 322 -2.27 21.73 -3.89
N ASN A 323 -2.14 20.41 -3.89
CA ASN A 323 -2.74 19.56 -2.88
C ASN A 323 -2.03 19.73 -1.53
N SER A 324 -0.71 19.90 -1.51
CA SER A 324 0.04 20.17 -0.28
C SER A 324 -0.41 21.47 0.39
N ALA A 325 -0.59 22.55 -0.37
CA ALA A 325 -1.10 23.83 0.15
C ALA A 325 -2.54 23.69 0.68
N ARG A 326 -3.40 22.97 -0.04
CA ARG A 326 -4.78 22.69 0.39
C ARG A 326 -4.82 21.87 1.68
N TYR A 327 -3.98 20.85 1.77
CA TYR A 327 -3.88 20.03 2.99
C TYR A 327 -3.42 20.86 4.20
N GLN A 328 -2.42 21.74 4.03
CA GLN A 328 -2.00 22.65 5.11
C GLN A 328 -3.15 23.54 5.59
N ALA A 329 -4.02 24.01 4.69
CA ALA A 329 -5.19 24.78 5.08
C ALA A 329 -6.21 23.92 5.87
N TYR A 330 -6.43 22.66 5.50
CA TYR A 330 -7.23 21.72 6.29
C TYR A 330 -6.60 21.40 7.64
N GLN A 331 -5.28 21.26 7.73
CA GLN A 331 -4.59 21.09 9.02
C GLN A 331 -4.84 22.26 9.96
N ALA A 332 -4.85 23.49 9.45
CA ALA A 332 -5.16 24.67 10.26
C ALA A 332 -6.60 24.67 10.80
N LEU A 333 -7.55 24.09 10.06
CA LEU A 333 -8.91 23.85 10.57
C LEU A 333 -8.91 22.73 11.62
N ALA A 334 -8.24 21.63 11.35
CA ALA A 334 -8.15 20.48 12.26
C ALA A 334 -7.56 20.83 13.63
N GLN A 335 -6.59 21.76 13.69
CA GLN A 335 -6.02 22.25 14.95
C GLN A 335 -7.03 22.97 15.85
N ARG A 336 -8.16 23.40 15.33
CA ARG A 336 -9.25 24.04 16.10
C ARG A 336 -10.24 23.03 16.66
N GLU A 337 -10.22 21.81 16.18
CA GLU A 337 -11.08 20.70 16.64
C GLU A 337 -10.45 20.04 17.88
N SER A 338 -10.65 20.64 19.05
CA SER A 338 -10.01 20.20 20.31
C SER A 338 -10.41 18.78 20.78
N HIS A 339 -11.54 18.27 20.30
CA HIS A 339 -12.05 16.95 20.65
C HIS A 339 -11.80 15.88 19.58
N VAL A 340 -11.19 16.24 18.45
CA VAL A 340 -10.92 15.31 17.33
C VAL A 340 -9.43 15.12 17.11
N ILE A 341 -9.03 13.87 16.99
CA ILE A 341 -7.68 13.45 16.62
C ILE A 341 -7.77 12.95 15.18
N PHE A 342 -7.14 13.66 14.25
CA PHE A 342 -7.00 13.20 12.88
C PHE A 342 -5.78 12.28 12.78
N GLY A 343 -5.95 11.12 12.14
CA GLY A 343 -4.87 10.15 11.99
C GLY A 343 -5.06 9.21 10.81
N GLY A 344 -4.00 8.47 10.49
CA GLY A 344 -3.98 7.55 9.37
C GLY A 344 -3.82 8.22 8.01
N ARG A 345 -3.75 7.41 6.95
CA ARG A 345 -3.41 7.87 5.59
C ARG A 345 -4.30 8.99 5.07
N LEU A 346 -5.60 8.90 5.29
CA LEU A 346 -6.57 9.87 4.79
C LEU A 346 -6.71 11.08 5.72
N GLY A 347 -6.70 10.87 7.04
CA GLY A 347 -6.77 11.95 8.02
C GLY A 347 -5.52 12.84 8.02
N GLU A 348 -4.36 12.29 7.68
CA GLU A 348 -3.09 13.01 7.57
C GLU A 348 -2.66 13.28 6.13
N TYR A 349 -3.48 12.89 5.15
CA TYR A 349 -3.17 13.03 3.71
C TYR A 349 -1.73 12.62 3.37
N THR A 350 -1.29 11.48 3.93
CA THR A 350 0.09 11.00 3.82
C THR A 350 0.10 9.56 3.33
N TYR A 351 1.04 9.26 2.44
CA TYR A 351 1.31 7.88 2.07
C TYR A 351 2.09 7.22 3.21
N TYR A 352 1.49 6.19 3.81
CA TYR A 352 2.11 5.35 4.82
C TYR A 352 2.13 3.89 4.35
N ASP A 353 3.26 3.22 4.53
CA ASP A 353 3.32 1.77 4.57
C ASP A 353 2.70 1.26 5.89
N MET A 354 2.35 -0.01 5.96
CA MET A 354 1.65 -0.57 7.14
C MET A 354 2.42 -0.37 8.45
N ASP A 355 3.74 -0.51 8.43
CA ASP A 355 4.59 -0.30 9.60
C ASP A 355 4.59 1.16 10.05
N GLN A 356 4.57 2.10 9.11
CA GLN A 356 4.46 3.53 9.40
C GLN A 356 3.10 3.89 9.99
N VAL A 357 2.02 3.26 9.50
CA VAL A 357 0.67 3.40 10.07
C VAL A 357 0.65 2.97 11.54
N ILE A 358 1.24 1.79 11.83
CA ILE A 358 1.33 1.27 13.21
C ILE A 358 2.16 2.22 14.08
N ALA A 359 3.35 2.64 13.60
CA ALA A 359 4.21 3.54 14.34
C ALA A 359 3.52 4.88 14.67
N ALA A 360 2.80 5.47 13.69
CA ALA A 360 2.05 6.70 13.88
C ALA A 360 0.91 6.54 14.89
N ALA A 361 0.17 5.44 14.82
CA ALA A 361 -0.91 5.15 15.78
C ALA A 361 -0.37 4.94 17.21
N LEU A 362 0.73 4.19 17.36
CA LEU A 362 1.39 4.00 18.66
C LEU A 362 1.90 5.30 19.25
N GLU A 363 2.53 6.14 18.44
CA GLU A 363 3.03 7.43 18.90
C GLU A 363 1.89 8.36 19.32
N ARG A 364 0.83 8.43 18.52
CA ARG A 364 -0.35 9.23 18.88
C ARG A 364 -1.01 8.70 20.16
N SER A 365 -1.10 7.40 20.33
CA SER A 365 -1.67 6.78 21.53
C SER A 365 -0.84 7.15 22.78
N ARG A 366 0.48 7.09 22.70
CA ARG A 366 1.35 7.49 23.82
C ARG A 366 1.14 8.96 24.23
N GLN A 367 1.05 9.86 23.24
CA GLN A 367 0.84 11.29 23.49
C GLN A 367 -0.53 11.58 24.10
N GLU A 368 -1.55 10.86 23.69
CA GLU A 368 -2.93 11.09 24.09
C GLU A 368 -3.30 10.42 25.42
N LEU A 369 -2.73 9.26 25.72
CA LEU A 369 -3.08 8.42 26.87
C LEU A 369 -2.12 8.58 28.06
N ALA A 370 -1.08 9.42 27.94
CA ALA A 370 -0.09 9.69 28.96
C ALA A 370 -0.66 10.40 30.21
#